data_7907a6740078afad731e7918567e0ae9
#
_entry.id   7907a6740078afad731e7918567e0ae9
#
_cell.length_a   1.000
_cell.length_b   1.000
_cell.length_c   1.000
_cell.angle_alpha   90.00
_cell.angle_beta   90.00
_cell.angle_gamma   90.00
#
_symmetry.space_group_name_H-M   'P 1'
#
loop_
_entity.id
_entity.type
_entity.pdbx_description
1 polymer ?
#
loop_
_entity_poly.entity_id
_entity_poly.type
_entity_poly.pdbx_seq_one_letter_code
_entity_poly.pdbx_strand_id
1 'polypeptide(L)'
;DQLLYTSPVSVPKVILGKFLALVLVFSIVVGAICLCPLLLSRFGSIPMAESYAAILGLWLYGCLSISICVFVSSLTESQVIAAVLSFALLFIGYMMEGITSIISSSGNTLTKVLNCLSTSSALNNFSNGMLDVAGIIYYVSGTLLFLFLTCQVVQKHRWSVSAKKIRRGVFNSSFVVIGIAVAVAVNVFAGQLPEKVKSVDLTTQNLYTLTDDSVKLINNLKQDVTLYVLSAENSADDTVVRTLENYEDESSHIKVEYVDPAVSPNFYSSYTDAAPSDGSIIVVSGEKSKVIDASDLYEYSVDYSTYTQTKSAYDGEGQLTSAISYVTGDNQPKVYVITGHGESSLDSSFQSALEKMNIAVEELTLLQQDAVPDDAEAIIINGPTADFSADDAAKISTYLAGGGKALITTAYNKTADTPNFDSVLAAYDISVTSGMVMDSDNTHYYQYPFYLLPDVKSATQTSKVDKYVFLPYAQALSNTGEHPDTLEWTDLLTSSDSAYIKTDVANIRSVEKEATDQSGQFTLAANVTDNETGADITIVGSSLVFTKDADSVVAGQNLALFKGIFSGTSAAESAVSIDAKQYTYSNLSVNQSVAIMSETLLVMVLPIALIIAGIVIWYRRRRA
;
A
#
# COMPACT_ATOMS: atom_id res chain seq x y z
N ASP A 1 -54.64 -2.83 -5.33
CA ASP A 1 -54.05 -3.47 -6.51
C ASP A 1 -55.03 -4.24 -7.41
N GLN A 2 -56.16 -4.72 -6.88
CA GLN A 2 -57.16 -5.48 -7.68
C GLN A 2 -57.66 -4.69 -8.88
N LEU A 3 -57.90 -3.38 -8.75
CA LEU A 3 -58.32 -2.49 -9.84
C LEU A 3 -57.25 -2.31 -10.93
N LEU A 4 -55.94 -2.30 -10.55
CA LEU A 4 -54.85 -2.24 -11.49
C LEU A 4 -54.69 -3.55 -12.30
N TYR A 5 -55.01 -4.69 -11.69
CA TYR A 5 -54.95 -6.00 -12.35
C TYR A 5 -56.12 -6.28 -13.28
N THR A 6 -57.22 -5.55 -13.16
CA THR A 6 -58.37 -5.62 -14.11
C THR A 6 -58.22 -4.64 -15.26
N SER A 7 -57.26 -3.71 -15.24
CA SER A 7 -57.01 -2.76 -16.32
C SER A 7 -56.27 -3.45 -17.51
N PRO A 8 -56.35 -2.91 -18.74
CA PRO A 8 -55.69 -3.47 -19.93
C PRO A 8 -54.17 -3.30 -19.96
N VAL A 9 -53.55 -2.95 -18.80
CA VAL A 9 -52.11 -2.78 -18.67
C VAL A 9 -51.43 -4.14 -18.43
N SER A 10 -50.35 -4.43 -19.13
CA SER A 10 -49.60 -5.67 -18.94
C SER A 10 -48.90 -5.71 -17.56
N VAL A 11 -48.87 -6.90 -16.92
CA VAL A 11 -48.27 -7.12 -15.61
C VAL A 11 -46.84 -6.59 -15.50
N PRO A 12 -45.91 -6.83 -16.44
CA PRO A 12 -44.57 -6.29 -16.40
C PRO A 12 -44.52 -4.77 -16.30
N LYS A 13 -45.41 -4.04 -16.98
CA LYS A 13 -45.46 -2.57 -16.92
C LYS A 13 -45.87 -2.06 -15.54
N VAL A 14 -46.80 -2.75 -14.88
CA VAL A 14 -47.25 -2.40 -13.52
C VAL A 14 -46.11 -2.62 -12.51
N ILE A 15 -45.44 -3.77 -12.58
CA ILE A 15 -44.34 -4.12 -11.68
C ILE A 15 -43.15 -3.17 -11.87
N LEU A 16 -42.77 -2.93 -13.14
CA LEU A 16 -41.70 -2.00 -13.47
C LEU A 16 -42.01 -0.58 -13.01
N GLY A 17 -43.27 -0.12 -13.15
CA GLY A 17 -43.70 1.18 -12.64
C GLY A 17 -43.58 1.31 -11.12
N LYS A 18 -43.97 0.27 -10.35
CA LYS A 18 -43.80 0.23 -8.90
C LYS A 18 -42.32 0.22 -8.50
N PHE A 19 -41.52 -0.61 -9.15
CA PHE A 19 -40.08 -0.69 -8.91
C PHE A 19 -39.41 0.66 -9.17
N LEU A 20 -39.65 1.27 -10.33
CA LEU A 20 -39.06 2.57 -10.69
C LEU A 20 -39.50 3.69 -9.74
N ALA A 21 -40.75 3.67 -9.24
CA ALA A 21 -41.20 4.64 -8.23
C ALA A 21 -40.42 4.53 -6.93
N LEU A 22 -40.14 3.29 -6.47
CA LEU A 22 -39.32 3.05 -5.26
C LEU A 22 -37.85 3.42 -5.48
N VAL A 23 -37.29 3.04 -6.64
CA VAL A 23 -35.91 3.42 -7.01
C VAL A 23 -35.78 4.93 -7.11
N LEU A 24 -36.76 5.65 -7.64
CA LEU A 24 -36.72 7.11 -7.70
C LEU A 24 -36.68 7.75 -6.31
N VAL A 25 -37.50 7.27 -5.37
CA VAL A 25 -37.47 7.75 -3.98
C VAL A 25 -36.12 7.47 -3.33
N PHE A 26 -35.57 6.26 -3.53
CA PHE A 26 -34.23 5.90 -3.05
C PHE A 26 -33.14 6.76 -3.70
N SER A 27 -33.23 7.01 -5.01
CA SER A 27 -32.28 7.86 -5.74
C SER A 27 -32.25 9.31 -5.26
N ILE A 28 -33.33 9.84 -4.67
CA ILE A 28 -33.32 11.17 -4.05
C ILE A 28 -32.39 11.16 -2.83
N VAL A 29 -32.46 10.10 -2.01
CA VAL A 29 -31.57 9.96 -0.83
C VAL A 29 -30.13 9.79 -1.26
N VAL A 30 -29.86 8.92 -2.23
CA VAL A 30 -28.50 8.71 -2.78
C VAL A 30 -27.97 10.00 -3.42
N GLY A 31 -28.84 10.77 -4.11
CA GLY A 31 -28.52 12.08 -4.67
C GLY A 31 -28.08 13.09 -3.61
N ALA A 32 -28.68 13.06 -2.42
CA ALA A 32 -28.23 13.87 -1.29
C ALA A 32 -26.84 13.41 -0.79
N ILE A 33 -26.59 12.09 -0.76
CA ILE A 33 -25.27 11.54 -0.40
C ILE A 33 -24.21 11.94 -1.43
N CYS A 34 -24.53 11.99 -2.74
CA CYS A 34 -23.64 12.46 -3.79
C CYS A 34 -23.12 13.91 -3.59
N LEU A 35 -23.82 14.72 -2.81
CA LEU A 35 -23.37 16.07 -2.47
C LEU A 35 -22.29 16.08 -1.39
N CYS A 36 -22.18 15.02 -0.57
CA CYS A 36 -21.23 14.96 0.54
C CYS A 36 -19.77 15.08 0.08
N PRO A 37 -19.27 14.31 -0.90
CA PRO A 37 -17.89 14.45 -1.38
C PRO A 37 -17.59 15.85 -1.92
N LEU A 38 -18.54 16.47 -2.63
CA LEU A 38 -18.42 17.84 -3.15
C LEU A 38 -18.34 18.88 -2.05
N LEU A 39 -19.11 18.71 -0.96
CA LEU A 39 -19.04 19.62 0.19
C LEU A 39 -17.73 19.44 0.95
N LEU A 40 -17.31 18.20 1.17
CA LEU A 40 -16.10 17.88 1.91
C LEU A 40 -14.83 18.30 1.15
N SER A 41 -14.84 18.31 -0.19
CA SER A 41 -13.70 18.76 -1.01
C SER A 41 -13.31 20.24 -0.80
N ARG A 42 -14.17 21.02 -0.12
CA ARG A 42 -13.85 22.39 0.31
C ARG A 42 -12.94 22.42 1.55
N PHE A 43 -12.81 21.33 2.27
CA PHE A 43 -12.11 21.26 3.56
C PHE A 43 -10.88 20.34 3.53
N GLY A 44 -10.61 19.69 2.40
CA GLY A 44 -9.46 18.83 2.21
C GLY A 44 -9.46 18.13 0.84
N SER A 45 -8.38 17.42 0.54
CA SER A 45 -8.28 16.57 -0.64
C SER A 45 -9.09 15.28 -0.41
N ILE A 46 -10.12 15.03 -1.19
CA ILE A 46 -10.96 13.83 -1.11
C ILE A 46 -10.77 12.99 -2.35
N PRO A 47 -10.63 11.67 -2.24
CA PRO A 47 -10.59 10.75 -3.38
C PRO A 47 -11.99 10.68 -4.02
N MET A 48 -12.24 11.53 -5.01
CA MET A 48 -13.55 11.68 -5.65
C MET A 48 -13.98 10.40 -6.37
N ALA A 49 -13.05 9.77 -7.10
CA ALA A 49 -13.35 8.57 -7.88
C ALA A 49 -13.79 7.40 -6.98
N GLU A 50 -13.07 7.15 -5.89
CA GLU A 50 -13.40 6.14 -4.88
C GLU A 50 -14.76 6.44 -4.23
N SER A 51 -14.98 7.70 -3.80
CA SER A 51 -16.23 8.12 -3.18
C SER A 51 -17.45 7.88 -4.07
N TYR A 52 -17.35 8.22 -5.36
CA TYR A 52 -18.45 8.00 -6.29
C TYR A 52 -18.61 6.54 -6.69
N ALA A 53 -17.54 5.74 -6.74
CA ALA A 53 -17.63 4.29 -6.90
C ALA A 53 -18.42 3.65 -5.75
N ALA A 54 -18.11 3.99 -4.51
CA ALA A 54 -18.85 3.53 -3.33
C ALA A 54 -20.34 3.91 -3.37
N ILE A 55 -20.65 5.15 -3.77
CA ILE A 55 -22.04 5.63 -3.92
C ILE A 55 -22.77 4.87 -5.04
N LEU A 56 -22.09 4.59 -6.15
CA LEU A 56 -22.64 3.76 -7.24
C LEU A 56 -22.96 2.34 -6.76
N GLY A 57 -22.02 1.72 -6.04
CA GLY A 57 -22.22 0.40 -5.43
C GLY A 57 -23.42 0.37 -4.49
N LEU A 58 -23.53 1.37 -3.62
CA LEU A 58 -24.68 1.54 -2.71
C LEU A 58 -26.01 1.67 -3.49
N TRP A 59 -26.02 2.43 -4.58
CA TRP A 59 -27.22 2.59 -5.42
C TRP A 59 -27.64 1.30 -6.08
N LEU A 60 -26.69 0.55 -6.65
CA LEU A 60 -26.94 -0.76 -7.29
C LEU A 60 -27.40 -1.80 -6.27
N TYR A 61 -26.74 -1.88 -5.11
CA TYR A 61 -27.16 -2.71 -3.98
C TYR A 61 -28.60 -2.40 -3.53
N GLY A 62 -28.95 -1.11 -3.44
CA GLY A 62 -30.30 -0.67 -3.10
C GLY A 62 -31.34 -1.06 -4.17
N CYS A 63 -31.00 -0.99 -5.45
CA CYS A 63 -31.87 -1.45 -6.54
C CYS A 63 -32.17 -2.95 -6.44
N LEU A 64 -31.13 -3.77 -6.18
CA LEU A 64 -31.30 -5.21 -5.93
C LEU A 64 -32.19 -5.46 -4.71
N SER A 65 -31.91 -4.78 -3.60
CA SER A 65 -32.66 -4.91 -2.34
C SER A 65 -34.15 -4.55 -2.53
N ILE A 66 -34.43 -3.46 -3.26
CA ILE A 66 -35.81 -3.07 -3.60
C ILE A 66 -36.49 -4.15 -4.44
N SER A 67 -35.80 -4.74 -5.43
CA SER A 67 -36.37 -5.79 -6.28
C SER A 67 -36.70 -7.06 -5.48
N ILE A 68 -35.84 -7.45 -4.53
CA ILE A 68 -36.09 -8.56 -3.58
C ILE A 68 -37.32 -8.25 -2.73
N CYS A 69 -37.42 -7.06 -2.15
CA CYS A 69 -38.57 -6.65 -1.35
C CYS A 69 -39.89 -6.68 -2.15
N VAL A 70 -39.86 -6.21 -3.39
CA VAL A 70 -41.04 -6.26 -4.31
C VAL A 70 -41.43 -7.72 -4.60
N PHE A 71 -40.45 -8.61 -4.79
CA PHE A 71 -40.69 -10.03 -4.98
C PHE A 71 -41.34 -10.67 -3.74
N VAL A 72 -40.76 -10.47 -2.54
CA VAL A 72 -41.29 -11.02 -1.29
C VAL A 72 -42.71 -10.49 -1.03
N SER A 73 -42.94 -9.19 -1.27
CA SER A 73 -44.28 -8.59 -1.12
C SER A 73 -45.31 -9.20 -2.09
N SER A 74 -44.88 -9.79 -3.22
CA SER A 74 -45.77 -10.49 -4.14
C SER A 74 -46.18 -11.90 -3.69
N LEU A 75 -45.44 -12.48 -2.73
CA LEU A 75 -45.66 -13.84 -2.21
C LEU A 75 -46.70 -13.89 -1.07
N THR A 76 -46.97 -12.79 -0.41
CA THR A 76 -47.82 -12.73 0.78
C THR A 76 -48.82 -11.57 0.71
N GLU A 77 -50.00 -11.77 1.30
CA GLU A 77 -51.05 -10.72 1.42
C GLU A 77 -50.82 -9.82 2.62
N SER A 78 -50.07 -10.29 3.64
CA SER A 78 -49.81 -9.54 4.88
C SER A 78 -48.61 -8.64 4.73
N GLN A 79 -48.76 -7.33 4.92
CA GLN A 79 -47.69 -6.35 4.89
C GLN A 79 -46.61 -6.60 5.96
N VAL A 80 -47.04 -7.05 7.16
CA VAL A 80 -46.10 -7.35 8.26
C VAL A 80 -45.24 -8.57 7.94
N ILE A 81 -45.85 -9.64 7.40
CA ILE A 81 -45.11 -10.85 7.00
C ILE A 81 -44.17 -10.51 5.87
N ALA A 82 -44.59 -9.71 4.89
CA ALA A 82 -43.71 -9.26 3.79
C ALA A 82 -42.49 -8.50 4.31
N ALA A 83 -42.67 -7.59 5.26
CA ALA A 83 -41.60 -6.80 5.85
C ALA A 83 -40.58 -7.69 6.60
N VAL A 84 -41.07 -8.61 7.45
CA VAL A 84 -40.20 -9.53 8.21
C VAL A 84 -39.40 -10.46 7.30
N LEU A 85 -40.08 -11.07 6.31
CA LEU A 85 -39.40 -11.96 5.35
C LEU A 85 -38.39 -11.21 4.48
N SER A 86 -38.70 -9.99 4.05
CA SER A 86 -37.76 -9.15 3.27
C SER A 86 -36.52 -8.83 4.10
N PHE A 87 -36.72 -8.40 5.36
CA PHE A 87 -35.60 -8.13 6.26
C PHE A 87 -34.74 -9.37 6.49
N ALA A 88 -35.37 -10.53 6.80
CA ALA A 88 -34.63 -11.77 7.02
C ALA A 88 -33.82 -12.19 5.77
N LEU A 89 -34.38 -12.09 4.59
CA LEU A 89 -33.71 -12.48 3.34
C LEU A 89 -32.53 -11.55 3.02
N LEU A 90 -32.72 -10.23 3.18
CA LEU A 90 -31.64 -9.26 2.97
C LEU A 90 -30.54 -9.41 4.03
N PHE A 91 -30.90 -9.66 5.29
CA PHE A 91 -29.95 -9.88 6.36
C PHE A 91 -29.09 -11.14 6.14
N ILE A 92 -29.72 -12.25 5.73
CA ILE A 92 -29.01 -13.48 5.39
C ILE A 92 -28.06 -13.24 4.21
N GLY A 93 -28.51 -12.55 3.15
CA GLY A 93 -27.66 -12.22 2.00
C GLY A 93 -26.48 -11.32 2.38
N TYR A 94 -26.66 -10.37 3.29
CA TYR A 94 -25.61 -9.50 3.79
C TYR A 94 -24.59 -10.26 4.67
N MET A 95 -25.05 -11.19 5.52
CA MET A 95 -24.21 -11.98 6.43
C MET A 95 -23.62 -13.25 5.78
N MET A 96 -23.84 -13.47 4.48
CA MET A 96 -23.52 -14.75 3.83
C MET A 96 -22.03 -15.08 3.89
N GLU A 97 -21.14 -14.10 3.70
CA GLU A 97 -19.69 -14.30 3.82
C GLU A 97 -19.28 -14.75 5.22
N GLY A 98 -19.83 -14.13 6.25
CA GLY A 98 -19.61 -14.57 7.64
C GLY A 98 -20.16 -15.96 7.93
N ILE A 99 -21.28 -16.33 7.31
CA ILE A 99 -21.86 -17.68 7.45
C ILE A 99 -20.96 -18.72 6.75
N THR A 100 -20.50 -18.43 5.55
CA THR A 100 -19.66 -19.37 4.79
C THR A 100 -18.29 -19.57 5.40
N SER A 101 -17.69 -18.54 6.01
CA SER A 101 -16.42 -18.67 6.75
C SER A 101 -16.54 -19.58 7.99
N ILE A 102 -17.70 -19.58 8.65
CA ILE A 102 -17.99 -20.48 9.78
C ILE A 102 -18.17 -21.94 9.30
N ILE A 103 -18.76 -22.14 8.10
CA ILE A 103 -18.99 -23.48 7.55
C ILE A 103 -17.69 -24.14 7.10
N SER A 104 -16.81 -23.39 6.46
CA SER A 104 -15.50 -23.88 6.02
C SER A 104 -14.55 -22.69 5.82
N SER A 105 -13.49 -22.64 6.60
CA SER A 105 -12.41 -21.66 6.47
C SER A 105 -11.57 -21.89 5.20
N SER A 106 -11.39 -23.16 4.82
CA SER A 106 -10.58 -23.53 3.63
C SER A 106 -11.34 -23.49 2.29
N GLY A 107 -12.63 -23.11 2.31
CA GLY A 107 -13.47 -23.08 1.12
C GLY A 107 -13.79 -24.47 0.57
N ASN A 108 -15.04 -24.71 0.23
CA ASN A 108 -15.47 -25.91 -0.48
C ASN A 108 -16.52 -25.55 -1.55
N THR A 109 -16.90 -26.51 -2.38
CA THR A 109 -17.90 -26.28 -3.44
C THR A 109 -19.22 -25.71 -2.89
N LEU A 110 -19.62 -26.12 -1.68
CA LEU A 110 -20.83 -25.61 -1.04
C LEU A 110 -20.68 -24.13 -0.65
N THR A 111 -19.57 -23.74 -0.02
CA THR A 111 -19.32 -22.33 0.35
C THR A 111 -19.18 -21.44 -0.87
N LYS A 112 -18.55 -21.91 -1.96
CA LYS A 112 -18.49 -21.18 -3.24
C LYS A 112 -19.89 -20.94 -3.81
N VAL A 113 -20.79 -21.92 -3.77
CA VAL A 113 -22.19 -21.75 -4.20
C VAL A 113 -22.96 -20.80 -3.28
N LEU A 114 -22.76 -20.90 -1.97
CA LEU A 114 -23.43 -20.01 -1.01
C LEU A 114 -22.91 -18.56 -1.13
N ASN A 115 -21.64 -18.35 -1.39
CA ASN A 115 -21.07 -17.03 -1.62
C ASN A 115 -21.64 -16.33 -2.86
N CYS A 116 -22.14 -17.06 -3.87
CA CYS A 116 -22.90 -16.48 -4.98
C CYS A 116 -24.20 -15.76 -4.53
N LEU A 117 -24.67 -16.04 -3.31
CA LEU A 117 -25.83 -15.37 -2.72
C LEU A 117 -25.43 -14.18 -1.82
N SER A 118 -24.13 -13.95 -1.60
CA SER A 118 -23.66 -12.77 -0.88
C SER A 118 -24.04 -11.51 -1.64
N THR A 119 -24.69 -10.59 -0.93
CA THR A 119 -25.02 -9.28 -1.48
C THR A 119 -24.02 -8.20 -1.05
N SER A 120 -23.12 -8.52 -0.12
CA SER A 120 -22.12 -7.60 0.45
C SER A 120 -20.80 -7.62 -0.31
N SER A 121 -20.37 -8.75 -0.89
CA SER A 121 -19.04 -8.87 -1.52
C SER A 121 -18.80 -7.84 -2.62
N ALA A 122 -19.73 -7.71 -3.56
CA ALA A 122 -19.63 -6.70 -4.60
C ALA A 122 -19.67 -5.27 -4.04
N LEU A 123 -20.44 -5.01 -2.96
CA LEU A 123 -20.47 -3.70 -2.30
C LEU A 123 -19.12 -3.36 -1.66
N ASN A 124 -18.45 -4.32 -1.05
CA ASN A 124 -17.12 -4.15 -0.46
C ASN A 124 -16.10 -3.71 -1.52
N ASN A 125 -16.15 -4.30 -2.74
CA ASN A 125 -15.30 -3.89 -3.85
C ASN A 125 -15.46 -2.39 -4.18
N PHE A 126 -16.70 -1.92 -4.33
CA PHE A 126 -16.98 -0.51 -4.58
C PHE A 126 -16.53 0.38 -3.42
N SER A 127 -16.69 -0.07 -2.17
CA SER A 127 -16.28 0.68 -0.97
C SER A 127 -14.76 0.78 -0.84
N ASN A 128 -14.02 -0.20 -1.39
CA ASN A 128 -12.57 -0.23 -1.43
C ASN A 128 -11.99 0.54 -2.64
N GLY A 129 -12.79 1.33 -3.34
CA GLY A 129 -12.34 2.17 -4.44
C GLY A 129 -12.20 1.46 -5.78
N MET A 130 -12.80 0.27 -5.94
CA MET A 130 -12.77 -0.46 -7.21
C MET A 130 -14.09 -0.33 -7.96
N LEU A 131 -14.01 -0.05 -9.26
CA LEU A 131 -15.16 -0.18 -10.15
C LEU A 131 -15.26 -1.63 -10.63
N ASP A 132 -16.05 -2.43 -9.92
CA ASP A 132 -16.24 -3.86 -10.18
C ASP A 132 -17.32 -4.07 -11.23
N VAL A 133 -16.90 -4.40 -12.46
CA VAL A 133 -17.81 -4.69 -13.59
C VAL A 133 -18.60 -5.99 -13.33
N ALA A 134 -17.96 -7.00 -12.72
CA ALA A 134 -18.66 -8.23 -12.35
C ALA A 134 -19.73 -7.96 -11.28
N GLY A 135 -19.45 -7.09 -10.30
CA GLY A 135 -20.41 -6.61 -9.31
C GLY A 135 -21.57 -5.82 -9.93
N ILE A 136 -21.33 -4.98 -10.94
CA ILE A 136 -22.40 -4.31 -11.70
C ILE A 136 -23.31 -5.35 -12.36
N ILE A 137 -22.70 -6.33 -13.05
CA ILE A 137 -23.44 -7.41 -13.73
C ILE A 137 -24.26 -8.20 -12.70
N TYR A 138 -23.69 -8.51 -11.53
CA TYR A 138 -24.36 -9.20 -10.45
C TYR A 138 -25.61 -8.44 -9.98
N TYR A 139 -25.50 -7.17 -9.64
CA TYR A 139 -26.62 -6.37 -9.16
C TYR A 139 -27.70 -6.17 -10.24
N VAL A 140 -27.30 -5.92 -11.49
CA VAL A 140 -28.25 -5.73 -12.60
C VAL A 140 -28.97 -7.04 -12.92
N SER A 141 -28.24 -8.15 -13.09
CA SER A 141 -28.81 -9.47 -13.40
C SER A 141 -29.74 -9.96 -12.27
N GLY A 142 -29.33 -9.78 -11.01
CA GLY A 142 -30.14 -10.11 -9.83
C GLY A 142 -31.41 -9.27 -9.78
N THR A 143 -31.32 -7.96 -9.99
CA THR A 143 -32.51 -7.07 -10.06
C THR A 143 -33.49 -7.52 -11.14
N LEU A 144 -32.99 -7.80 -12.35
CA LEU A 144 -33.84 -8.29 -13.44
C LEU A 144 -34.46 -9.65 -13.12
N LEU A 145 -33.70 -10.56 -12.50
CA LEU A 145 -34.20 -11.86 -12.08
C LEU A 145 -35.35 -11.74 -11.08
N PHE A 146 -35.21 -10.94 -10.02
CA PHE A 146 -36.27 -10.78 -9.02
C PHE A 146 -37.50 -10.07 -9.58
N LEU A 147 -37.35 -9.10 -10.48
CA LEU A 147 -38.48 -8.48 -11.20
C LEU A 147 -39.17 -9.49 -12.11
N PHE A 148 -38.42 -10.33 -12.82
CA PHE A 148 -38.96 -11.42 -13.63
C PHE A 148 -39.73 -12.42 -12.75
N LEU A 149 -39.16 -12.86 -11.63
CA LEU A 149 -39.85 -13.77 -10.68
C LEU A 149 -41.13 -13.14 -10.13
N THR A 150 -41.12 -11.85 -9.80
CA THR A 150 -42.32 -11.10 -9.41
C THR A 150 -43.41 -11.14 -10.48
N CYS A 151 -43.02 -10.95 -11.75
CA CYS A 151 -43.94 -11.04 -12.86
C CYS A 151 -44.60 -12.44 -12.98
N GLN A 152 -43.82 -13.49 -12.76
CA GLN A 152 -44.31 -14.88 -12.80
C GLN A 152 -45.29 -15.17 -11.67
N VAL A 153 -44.95 -14.72 -10.44
CA VAL A 153 -45.85 -14.89 -9.27
C VAL A 153 -47.17 -14.17 -9.46
N VAL A 154 -47.15 -12.90 -9.87
CA VAL A 154 -48.39 -12.10 -10.09
C VAL A 154 -49.20 -12.67 -11.23
N GLN A 155 -48.58 -13.15 -12.30
CA GLN A 155 -49.30 -13.82 -13.41
C GLN A 155 -49.97 -15.12 -12.95
N LYS A 156 -49.34 -15.90 -12.05
CA LYS A 156 -49.90 -17.13 -11.48
C LYS A 156 -51.19 -16.87 -10.74
N HIS A 157 -51.28 -15.79 -9.97
CA HIS A 157 -52.50 -15.40 -9.23
C HIS A 157 -53.66 -15.02 -10.14
N ARG A 158 -53.43 -14.68 -11.40
CA ARG A 158 -54.48 -14.36 -12.40
C ARG A 158 -55.08 -15.59 -13.05
N TRP A 159 -54.64 -16.81 -12.76
CA TRP A 159 -55.08 -18.02 -13.46
C TRP A 159 -56.09 -18.82 -12.60
N SER A 160 -57.25 -19.10 -13.19
CA SER A 160 -58.18 -20.07 -12.60
C SER A 160 -57.62 -21.50 -12.74
N VAL A 161 -57.66 -22.28 -11.66
CA VAL A 161 -57.19 -23.68 -11.62
C VAL A 161 -58.19 -24.53 -12.45
N SER A 162 -57.70 -25.12 -13.57
CA SER A 162 -58.44 -26.12 -14.33
C SER A 162 -57.49 -27.20 -14.85
N ALA A 163 -57.97 -28.48 -14.85
CA ALA A 163 -57.13 -29.65 -15.21
C ALA A 163 -56.51 -29.58 -16.62
N LYS A 164 -57.07 -28.83 -17.57
CA LYS A 164 -56.48 -28.58 -18.91
C LYS A 164 -55.28 -27.62 -18.92
N LYS A 165 -54.92 -26.97 -17.77
CA LYS A 165 -53.86 -25.96 -17.69
C LYS A 165 -52.56 -26.45 -17.02
N ILE A 166 -52.45 -27.74 -16.65
CA ILE A 166 -51.23 -28.34 -16.11
C ILE A 166 -50.04 -28.13 -17.06
N ARG A 167 -50.26 -28.28 -18.36
CA ARG A 167 -49.22 -28.04 -19.40
C ARG A 167 -48.67 -26.62 -19.41
N ARG A 168 -49.51 -25.60 -19.11
CA ARG A 168 -49.05 -24.20 -18.96
C ARG A 168 -48.32 -23.97 -17.65
N GLY A 169 -48.70 -24.66 -16.58
CA GLY A 169 -47.99 -24.62 -15.30
C GLY A 169 -46.58 -25.17 -15.42
N VAL A 170 -46.39 -26.31 -16.08
CA VAL A 170 -45.08 -26.91 -16.38
C VAL A 170 -44.24 -25.99 -17.26
N PHE A 171 -44.82 -25.40 -18.31
CA PHE A 171 -44.14 -24.45 -19.20
C PHE A 171 -43.60 -23.22 -18.41
N ASN A 172 -44.41 -22.65 -17.53
CA ASN A 172 -44.00 -21.49 -16.76
C ASN A 172 -42.96 -21.83 -15.65
N SER A 173 -43.07 -23.00 -15.04
CA SER A 173 -42.03 -23.47 -14.10
C SER A 173 -40.70 -23.69 -14.83
N SER A 174 -40.73 -24.25 -16.05
CA SER A 174 -39.54 -24.38 -16.90
C SER A 174 -38.95 -23.01 -17.28
N PHE A 175 -39.81 -22.03 -17.54
CA PHE A 175 -39.36 -20.66 -17.85
C PHE A 175 -38.68 -19.96 -16.68
N VAL A 176 -39.15 -20.21 -15.43
CA VAL A 176 -38.50 -19.73 -14.20
C VAL A 176 -37.12 -20.39 -14.02
N VAL A 177 -37.04 -21.72 -14.23
CA VAL A 177 -35.74 -22.43 -14.14
C VAL A 177 -34.74 -21.91 -15.16
N ILE A 178 -35.20 -21.67 -16.41
CA ILE A 178 -34.35 -21.09 -17.45
C ILE A 178 -33.89 -19.68 -17.05
N GLY A 179 -34.78 -18.84 -16.51
CA GLY A 179 -34.42 -17.48 -16.06
C GLY A 179 -33.34 -17.48 -14.97
N ILE A 180 -33.45 -18.39 -13.99
CA ILE A 180 -32.43 -18.58 -12.95
C ILE A 180 -31.12 -19.08 -13.58
N ALA A 181 -31.19 -20.09 -14.48
CA ALA A 181 -30.00 -20.64 -15.12
C ALA A 181 -29.26 -19.59 -15.96
N VAL A 182 -29.99 -18.72 -16.68
CA VAL A 182 -29.40 -17.61 -17.45
C VAL A 182 -28.71 -16.61 -16.49
N ALA A 183 -29.35 -16.23 -15.39
CA ALA A 183 -28.75 -15.31 -14.41
C ALA A 183 -27.47 -15.90 -13.81
N VAL A 184 -27.48 -17.18 -13.44
CA VAL A 184 -26.28 -17.89 -12.96
C VAL A 184 -25.19 -17.92 -14.02
N ALA A 185 -25.52 -18.31 -15.26
CA ALA A 185 -24.54 -18.39 -16.35
C ALA A 185 -23.88 -17.03 -16.64
N VAL A 186 -24.65 -15.94 -16.64
CA VAL A 186 -24.12 -14.57 -16.83
C VAL A 186 -23.16 -14.20 -15.72
N ASN A 187 -23.47 -14.51 -14.46
CA ASN A 187 -22.60 -14.19 -13.34
C ASN A 187 -21.34 -15.08 -13.29
N VAL A 188 -21.46 -16.38 -13.63
CA VAL A 188 -20.29 -17.26 -13.77
C VAL A 188 -19.36 -16.75 -14.86
N PHE A 189 -19.92 -16.35 -16.02
CA PHE A 189 -19.13 -15.77 -17.10
C PHE A 189 -18.46 -14.45 -16.69
N ALA A 190 -19.18 -13.56 -15.99
CA ALA A 190 -18.62 -12.31 -15.49
C ALA A 190 -17.48 -12.55 -14.49
N GLY A 191 -17.58 -13.59 -13.63
CA GLY A 191 -16.54 -13.98 -12.71
C GLY A 191 -15.28 -14.56 -13.34
N GLN A 192 -15.36 -15.06 -14.57
CA GLN A 192 -14.23 -15.62 -15.35
C GLN A 192 -13.53 -14.59 -16.25
N LEU A 193 -13.97 -13.32 -16.23
CA LEU A 193 -13.27 -12.27 -16.95
C LEU A 193 -11.88 -12.04 -16.34
N PRO A 194 -10.85 -11.75 -17.18
CA PRO A 194 -9.53 -11.34 -16.67
C PRO A 194 -9.66 -10.12 -15.75
N GLU A 195 -8.86 -10.05 -14.68
CA GLU A 195 -8.95 -8.97 -13.67
C GLU A 195 -8.85 -7.57 -14.29
N LYS A 196 -8.02 -7.38 -15.31
CA LYS A 196 -7.92 -6.12 -16.08
C LYS A 196 -9.25 -5.63 -16.69
N VAL A 197 -10.20 -6.53 -16.97
CA VAL A 197 -11.52 -6.21 -17.54
C VAL A 197 -12.61 -6.27 -16.47
N LYS A 198 -12.43 -7.14 -15.49
CA LYS A 198 -13.37 -7.40 -14.40
C LYS A 198 -13.44 -6.23 -13.43
N SER A 199 -12.30 -5.59 -13.13
CA SER A 199 -12.23 -4.49 -12.17
C SER A 199 -11.31 -3.36 -12.65
N VAL A 200 -11.67 -2.13 -12.30
CA VAL A 200 -10.84 -0.94 -12.55
C VAL A 200 -10.50 -0.32 -11.20
N ASP A 201 -9.21 -0.17 -10.94
CA ASP A 201 -8.69 0.49 -9.76
C ASP A 201 -8.91 2.01 -9.87
N LEU A 202 -9.67 2.57 -8.95
CA LEU A 202 -9.95 4.01 -8.86
C LEU A 202 -9.26 4.63 -7.64
N THR A 203 -8.46 3.83 -6.91
CA THR A 203 -7.71 4.34 -5.76
C THR A 203 -6.66 5.35 -6.23
N THR A 204 -6.46 6.39 -5.44
CA THR A 204 -5.54 7.49 -5.80
C THR A 204 -4.10 6.99 -5.94
N GLN A 205 -3.74 5.91 -5.24
CA GLN A 205 -2.40 5.32 -5.23
C GLN A 205 -2.26 4.08 -6.13
N ASN A 206 -3.29 3.73 -6.90
CA ASN A 206 -3.33 2.50 -7.70
C ASN A 206 -2.98 1.26 -6.83
N LEU A 207 -3.65 1.11 -5.67
CA LEU A 207 -3.34 0.07 -4.68
C LEU A 207 -3.36 -1.34 -5.27
N TYR A 208 -4.25 -1.56 -6.23
CA TYR A 208 -4.51 -2.87 -6.83
C TYR A 208 -3.93 -3.03 -8.25
N THR A 209 -3.25 -2.01 -8.78
CA THR A 209 -2.65 -2.06 -10.12
C THR A 209 -1.15 -2.30 -10.01
N LEU A 210 -0.62 -3.33 -10.69
CA LEU A 210 0.81 -3.59 -10.72
C LEU A 210 1.55 -2.49 -11.50
N THR A 211 2.75 -2.16 -11.04
CA THR A 211 3.65 -1.23 -11.74
C THR A 211 4.19 -1.85 -13.02
N ASP A 212 4.60 -1.01 -13.98
CA ASP A 212 5.20 -1.48 -15.23
C ASP A 212 6.46 -2.34 -15.00
N ASP A 213 7.17 -2.11 -13.92
CA ASP A 213 8.39 -2.82 -13.60
C ASP A 213 8.09 -4.22 -13.04
N SER A 214 7.06 -4.38 -12.17
CA SER A 214 6.54 -5.70 -11.79
C SER A 214 6.09 -6.48 -13.02
N VAL A 215 5.30 -5.85 -13.89
CA VAL A 215 4.78 -6.48 -15.11
C VAL A 215 5.90 -6.93 -16.03
N LYS A 216 6.95 -6.11 -16.23
CA LYS A 216 8.12 -6.50 -17.03
C LYS A 216 8.85 -7.71 -16.45
N LEU A 217 9.09 -7.73 -15.12
CA LEU A 217 9.75 -8.83 -14.45
C LEU A 217 8.94 -10.13 -14.61
N ILE A 218 7.64 -10.07 -14.33
CA ILE A 218 6.73 -11.23 -14.39
C ILE A 218 6.65 -11.81 -15.81
N ASN A 219 6.55 -10.95 -16.83
CA ASN A 219 6.45 -11.38 -18.22
C ASN A 219 7.78 -11.96 -18.77
N ASN A 220 8.89 -11.70 -18.11
CA ASN A 220 10.20 -12.24 -18.48
C ASN A 220 10.58 -13.52 -17.72
N LEU A 221 9.70 -14.03 -16.84
CA LEU A 221 9.93 -15.27 -16.09
C LEU A 221 10.14 -16.45 -17.04
N LYS A 222 11.14 -17.26 -16.73
CA LYS A 222 11.48 -18.50 -17.44
C LYS A 222 11.26 -19.75 -16.59
N GLN A 223 11.04 -19.54 -15.29
CA GLN A 223 10.88 -20.58 -14.28
C GLN A 223 9.52 -20.43 -13.62
N ASP A 224 8.95 -21.54 -13.18
CA ASP A 224 7.69 -21.52 -12.46
C ASP A 224 7.93 -21.06 -11.01
N VAL A 225 7.05 -20.19 -10.53
CA VAL A 225 7.05 -19.63 -9.18
C VAL A 225 5.73 -19.99 -8.50
N THR A 226 5.80 -20.57 -7.31
CA THR A 226 4.61 -20.86 -6.50
C THR A 226 4.58 -19.93 -5.29
N LEU A 227 3.45 -19.25 -5.08
CA LEU A 227 3.19 -18.35 -3.97
C LEU A 227 2.29 -19.09 -2.97
N TYR A 228 2.86 -19.60 -1.87
CA TYR A 228 2.10 -20.24 -0.81
C TYR A 228 1.63 -19.21 0.21
N VAL A 229 0.34 -18.96 0.29
CA VAL A 229 -0.27 -18.05 1.28
C VAL A 229 -0.61 -18.86 2.52
N LEU A 230 0.01 -18.54 3.64
CA LEU A 230 -0.23 -19.23 4.93
C LEU A 230 -1.51 -18.69 5.58
N SER A 231 -2.63 -19.00 4.96
CA SER A 231 -3.98 -18.64 5.41
C SER A 231 -5.01 -19.55 4.77
N ALA A 232 -6.16 -19.70 5.42
CA ALA A 232 -7.31 -20.27 4.73
C ALA A 232 -7.81 -19.30 3.63
N GLU A 233 -8.21 -19.81 2.46
CA GLU A 233 -8.63 -19.03 1.28
C GLU A 233 -9.65 -17.92 1.62
N ASN A 234 -10.61 -18.21 2.49
CA ASN A 234 -11.68 -17.26 2.88
C ASN A 234 -11.30 -16.34 4.06
N SER A 235 -10.08 -16.43 4.59
CA SER A 235 -9.60 -15.65 5.74
C SER A 235 -8.41 -14.75 5.39
N ALA A 236 -7.88 -14.87 4.17
CA ALA A 236 -6.79 -14.04 3.68
C ALA A 236 -7.23 -12.57 3.53
N ASP A 237 -6.28 -11.66 3.67
CA ASP A 237 -6.52 -10.22 3.49
C ASP A 237 -6.91 -9.94 2.03
N ASP A 238 -8.05 -9.26 1.82
CA ASP A 238 -8.60 -8.99 0.48
C ASP A 238 -7.63 -8.19 -0.42
N THR A 239 -6.81 -7.32 0.15
CA THR A 239 -5.83 -6.52 -0.61
C THR A 239 -4.71 -7.41 -1.13
N VAL A 240 -4.23 -8.31 -0.28
CA VAL A 240 -3.20 -9.29 -0.63
C VAL A 240 -3.71 -10.28 -1.67
N VAL A 241 -4.93 -10.82 -1.48
CA VAL A 241 -5.56 -11.75 -2.43
C VAL A 241 -5.61 -11.14 -3.83
N ARG A 242 -6.06 -9.89 -3.95
CA ARG A 242 -6.14 -9.20 -5.25
C ARG A 242 -4.78 -8.97 -5.89
N THR A 243 -3.79 -8.59 -5.07
CA THR A 243 -2.43 -8.46 -5.58
C THR A 243 -1.94 -9.78 -6.16
N LEU A 244 -2.14 -10.89 -5.45
CA LEU A 244 -1.77 -12.23 -5.89
C LEU A 244 -2.52 -12.68 -7.15
N GLU A 245 -3.83 -12.40 -7.24
CA GLU A 245 -4.64 -12.64 -8.45
C GLU A 245 -4.08 -11.89 -9.66
N ASN A 246 -3.66 -10.63 -9.49
CA ASN A 246 -3.04 -9.86 -10.56
C ASN A 246 -1.69 -10.46 -11.02
N TYR A 247 -0.89 -11.03 -10.10
CA TYR A 247 0.34 -11.72 -10.46
C TYR A 247 0.06 -13.02 -11.23
N GLU A 248 -0.91 -13.81 -10.81
CA GLU A 248 -1.31 -15.06 -11.46
C GLU A 248 -1.92 -14.80 -12.85
N ASP A 249 -2.72 -13.74 -13.01
CA ASP A 249 -3.32 -13.34 -14.30
C ASP A 249 -2.28 -12.79 -15.28
N GLU A 250 -1.19 -12.16 -14.79
CA GLU A 250 -0.16 -11.56 -15.64
C GLU A 250 0.77 -12.61 -16.24
N SER A 251 1.03 -13.75 -15.55
CA SER A 251 1.94 -14.79 -16.03
C SER A 251 1.50 -16.20 -15.69
N SER A 252 1.48 -17.07 -16.71
CA SER A 252 1.23 -18.50 -16.52
C SER A 252 2.33 -19.24 -15.71
N HIS A 253 3.46 -18.60 -15.46
CA HIS A 253 4.53 -19.13 -14.62
C HIS A 253 4.30 -18.89 -13.13
N ILE A 254 3.32 -18.08 -12.75
CA ILE A 254 2.99 -17.81 -11.35
C ILE A 254 1.75 -18.60 -10.96
N LYS A 255 1.82 -19.27 -9.81
CA LYS A 255 0.72 -20.02 -9.22
C LYS A 255 0.52 -19.64 -7.77
N VAL A 256 -0.71 -19.39 -7.36
CA VAL A 256 -1.08 -19.08 -5.98
C VAL A 256 -1.72 -20.29 -5.34
N GLU A 257 -1.23 -20.69 -4.17
CA GLU A 257 -1.79 -21.80 -3.37
C GLU A 257 -2.01 -21.35 -1.93
N TYR A 258 -3.19 -21.64 -1.38
CA TYR A 258 -3.53 -21.33 0.01
C TYR A 258 -3.28 -22.56 0.90
N VAL A 259 -2.52 -22.36 1.96
CA VAL A 259 -2.19 -23.40 2.94
C VAL A 259 -2.70 -22.95 4.31
N ASP A 260 -3.76 -23.60 4.79
CA ASP A 260 -4.33 -23.31 6.10
C ASP A 260 -3.38 -23.81 7.21
N PRO A 261 -2.80 -22.94 8.06
CA PRO A 261 -1.92 -23.33 9.15
C PRO A 261 -2.61 -24.21 10.20
N ALA A 262 -3.94 -24.12 10.34
CA ALA A 262 -4.70 -24.98 11.24
C ALA A 262 -4.75 -26.43 10.74
N VAL A 263 -4.64 -26.65 9.43
CA VAL A 263 -4.64 -27.99 8.79
C VAL A 263 -3.21 -28.51 8.62
N SER A 264 -2.27 -27.63 8.28
CA SER A 264 -0.89 -27.97 7.98
C SER A 264 0.10 -27.10 8.78
N PRO A 265 0.18 -27.26 10.12
CA PRO A 265 0.90 -26.34 11.01
C PRO A 265 2.42 -26.31 10.79
N ASN A 266 3.00 -27.36 10.19
CA ASN A 266 4.44 -27.47 9.95
C ASN A 266 4.82 -27.32 8.48
N PHE A 267 3.93 -26.81 7.62
CA PHE A 267 4.21 -26.67 6.19
C PHE A 267 5.46 -25.81 5.93
N TYR A 268 5.61 -24.73 6.69
CA TYR A 268 6.72 -23.78 6.56
C TYR A 268 8.11 -24.38 6.82
N SER A 269 8.20 -25.47 7.61
CA SER A 269 9.49 -26.03 8.03
C SER A 269 10.35 -26.57 6.89
N SER A 270 9.77 -26.76 5.69
CA SER A 270 10.51 -27.09 4.47
C SER A 270 11.21 -25.89 3.84
N TYR A 271 10.89 -24.67 4.28
CA TYR A 271 11.32 -23.41 3.65
C TYR A 271 12.02 -22.45 4.62
N THR A 272 11.74 -22.54 5.92
CA THR A 272 12.32 -21.69 6.97
C THR A 272 12.29 -22.37 8.32
N ASP A 273 13.29 -22.04 9.17
CA ASP A 273 13.38 -22.53 10.55
C ASP A 273 12.45 -21.79 11.51
N ALA A 274 12.16 -20.50 11.23
CA ALA A 274 11.26 -19.69 12.03
C ALA A 274 9.81 -19.83 11.54
N ALA A 275 8.87 -20.00 12.47
CA ALA A 275 7.44 -20.07 12.14
C ALA A 275 6.93 -18.69 11.70
N PRO A 276 6.50 -18.52 10.43
CA PRO A 276 5.93 -17.27 9.96
C PRO A 276 4.56 -17.01 10.59
N SER A 277 4.13 -15.75 10.64
CA SER A 277 2.80 -15.39 11.11
C SER A 277 1.70 -15.82 10.13
N ASP A 278 0.45 -15.92 10.61
CA ASP A 278 -0.70 -16.17 9.74
C ASP A 278 -0.84 -15.05 8.70
N GLY A 279 -1.07 -15.41 7.44
CA GLY A 279 -1.13 -14.48 6.32
C GLY A 279 0.23 -14.20 5.66
N SER A 280 1.34 -14.78 6.14
CA SER A 280 2.65 -14.72 5.49
C SER A 280 2.64 -15.46 4.15
N ILE A 281 3.55 -15.11 3.25
CA ILE A 281 3.64 -15.70 1.91
C ILE A 281 5.02 -16.33 1.75
N ILE A 282 5.06 -17.60 1.31
CA ILE A 282 6.29 -18.27 0.94
C ILE A 282 6.37 -18.33 -0.58
N VAL A 283 7.37 -17.64 -1.14
CA VAL A 283 7.66 -17.61 -2.58
C VAL A 283 8.68 -18.69 -2.90
N VAL A 284 8.38 -19.58 -3.83
CA VAL A 284 9.22 -20.76 -4.14
C VAL A 284 9.45 -20.88 -5.65
N SER A 285 10.71 -21.08 -6.06
CA SER A 285 11.07 -21.46 -7.42
C SER A 285 12.25 -22.45 -7.39
N GLY A 286 12.03 -23.68 -7.88
CA GLY A 286 13.03 -24.75 -7.80
C GLY A 286 13.42 -25.06 -6.36
N GLU A 287 14.70 -24.91 -6.01
CA GLU A 287 15.23 -25.12 -4.65
C GLU A 287 15.28 -23.84 -3.81
N LYS A 288 15.01 -22.66 -4.41
CA LYS A 288 15.04 -21.37 -3.71
C LYS A 288 13.68 -21.03 -3.13
N SER A 289 13.69 -20.48 -1.92
CA SER A 289 12.51 -19.96 -1.26
C SER A 289 12.81 -18.64 -0.54
N LYS A 290 11.81 -17.76 -0.46
CA LYS A 290 11.83 -16.53 0.35
C LYS A 290 10.50 -16.39 1.08
N VAL A 291 10.58 -16.13 2.37
CA VAL A 291 9.39 -15.87 3.19
C VAL A 291 9.17 -14.37 3.28
N ILE A 292 7.93 -13.95 3.08
CA ILE A 292 7.44 -12.60 3.34
C ILE A 292 6.52 -12.71 4.54
N ASP A 293 6.90 -12.12 5.67
CA ASP A 293 6.02 -12.11 6.83
C ASP A 293 4.81 -11.19 6.59
N ALA A 294 3.66 -11.53 7.15
CA ALA A 294 2.44 -10.74 6.99
C ALA A 294 2.60 -9.29 7.50
N SER A 295 3.49 -9.07 8.48
CA SER A 295 3.83 -7.73 8.98
C SER A 295 4.55 -6.87 7.94
N ASP A 296 5.31 -7.48 7.02
CA ASP A 296 6.11 -6.78 6.03
C ASP A 296 5.27 -6.33 4.81
N LEU A 297 4.06 -6.88 4.68
CA LEU A 297 3.11 -6.47 3.63
C LEU A 297 2.52 -5.08 3.87
N TYR A 298 2.70 -4.51 5.08
CA TYR A 298 2.16 -3.21 5.46
C TYR A 298 3.17 -2.39 6.23
N GLU A 299 3.22 -1.09 5.94
CA GLU A 299 3.87 -0.13 6.82
C GLU A 299 2.87 0.39 7.85
N TYR A 300 3.36 0.71 9.04
CA TYR A 300 2.52 1.17 10.15
C TYR A 300 3.03 2.50 10.68
N SER A 301 2.11 3.43 10.95
CA SER A 301 2.36 4.65 11.70
C SER A 301 1.75 4.55 13.10
N VAL A 302 2.44 5.13 14.08
CA VAL A 302 1.97 5.20 15.46
C VAL A 302 1.46 6.61 15.74
N ASP A 303 0.21 6.75 16.11
CA ASP A 303 -0.31 7.98 16.67
C ASP A 303 0.07 8.06 18.16
N TYR A 304 1.06 8.87 18.48
CA TYR A 304 1.55 9.04 19.85
C TYR A 304 0.55 9.71 20.80
N SER A 305 -0.52 10.32 20.29
CA SER A 305 -1.57 10.92 21.12
C SER A 305 -2.57 9.88 21.63
N THR A 306 -2.82 8.86 20.85
CA THR A 306 -3.77 7.78 21.16
C THR A 306 -3.08 6.43 21.40
N TYR A 307 -1.78 6.33 21.16
CA TYR A 307 -0.98 5.08 21.14
C TYR A 307 -1.58 4.00 20.24
N THR A 308 -2.27 4.41 19.17
CA THR A 308 -2.83 3.48 18.18
C THR A 308 -1.90 3.34 16.99
N GLN A 309 -1.69 2.10 16.57
CA GLN A 309 -0.96 1.76 15.35
C GLN A 309 -1.95 1.63 14.20
N THR A 310 -1.69 2.35 13.11
CA THR A 310 -2.52 2.32 11.89
C THR A 310 -1.67 1.96 10.68
N LYS A 311 -2.25 1.20 9.74
CA LYS A 311 -1.59 0.90 8.46
C LYS A 311 -1.38 2.22 7.71
N SER A 312 -0.15 2.58 7.40
CA SER A 312 0.21 3.81 6.66
C SER A 312 0.44 3.56 5.17
N ALA A 313 0.94 2.37 4.80
CA ALA A 313 1.14 1.99 3.41
C ALA A 313 0.93 0.49 3.19
N TYR A 314 0.71 0.11 1.93
CA TYR A 314 0.70 -1.28 1.47
C TYR A 314 1.93 -1.56 0.60
N ASP A 315 2.72 -2.54 1.00
CA ASP A 315 3.99 -2.91 0.38
C ASP A 315 3.96 -4.28 -0.30
N GLY A 316 2.79 -4.89 -0.43
CA GLY A 316 2.67 -6.26 -0.96
C GLY A 316 3.27 -6.44 -2.35
N GLU A 317 3.14 -5.45 -3.24
CA GLU A 317 3.76 -5.51 -4.57
C GLU A 317 5.28 -5.47 -4.48
N GLY A 318 5.86 -4.56 -3.66
CA GLY A 318 7.31 -4.45 -3.50
C GLY A 318 7.92 -5.73 -2.94
N GLN A 319 7.31 -6.29 -1.91
CA GLN A 319 7.76 -7.54 -1.28
C GLN A 319 7.66 -8.73 -2.23
N LEU A 320 6.54 -8.90 -2.93
CA LEU A 320 6.33 -10.02 -3.87
C LEU A 320 7.29 -9.94 -5.07
N THR A 321 7.42 -8.77 -5.70
CA THR A 321 8.30 -8.59 -6.85
C THR A 321 9.75 -8.85 -6.46
N SER A 322 10.20 -8.33 -5.30
CA SER A 322 11.54 -8.61 -4.76
C SER A 322 11.74 -10.12 -4.50
N ALA A 323 10.77 -10.77 -3.85
CA ALA A 323 10.88 -12.19 -3.55
C ALA A 323 10.89 -13.07 -4.81
N ILE A 324 10.08 -12.74 -5.82
CA ILE A 324 10.08 -13.42 -7.12
C ILE A 324 11.44 -13.24 -7.82
N SER A 325 11.96 -12.01 -7.85
CA SER A 325 13.29 -11.72 -8.41
C SER A 325 14.40 -12.50 -7.69
N TYR A 326 14.31 -12.62 -6.36
CA TYR A 326 15.24 -13.40 -5.55
C TYR A 326 15.23 -14.89 -5.90
N VAL A 327 14.07 -15.53 -5.94
CA VAL A 327 13.99 -16.98 -6.18
C VAL A 327 14.29 -17.37 -7.63
N THR A 328 14.17 -16.44 -8.57
CA THR A 328 14.44 -16.67 -10.00
C THR A 328 15.79 -16.16 -10.48
N GLY A 329 16.47 -15.32 -9.68
CA GLY A 329 17.82 -14.79 -10.01
C GLY A 329 18.94 -15.79 -9.72
N ASP A 330 20.04 -15.69 -10.44
CA ASP A 330 21.18 -16.62 -10.30
C ASP A 330 22.17 -16.19 -9.21
N ASN A 331 22.39 -14.89 -9.00
CA ASN A 331 23.35 -14.34 -8.03
C ASN A 331 22.66 -13.32 -7.11
N GLN A 332 22.98 -13.39 -5.81
CA GLN A 332 22.60 -12.38 -4.83
C GLN A 332 23.87 -11.62 -4.42
N PRO A 333 24.00 -10.34 -4.80
CA PRO A 333 25.10 -9.51 -4.34
C PRO A 333 24.97 -9.24 -2.83
N LYS A 334 26.09 -9.04 -2.17
CA LYS A 334 26.15 -8.81 -0.73
C LYS A 334 26.74 -7.45 -0.40
N VAL A 335 26.15 -6.80 0.57
CA VAL A 335 26.68 -5.61 1.22
C VAL A 335 27.10 -5.99 2.64
N TYR A 336 28.35 -5.71 2.96
CA TYR A 336 28.88 -5.97 4.29
C TYR A 336 28.89 -4.70 5.13
N VAL A 337 28.27 -4.76 6.30
CA VAL A 337 28.30 -3.68 7.30
C VAL A 337 29.48 -3.93 8.22
N ILE A 338 30.48 -3.05 8.17
CA ILE A 338 31.68 -3.16 8.97
C ILE A 338 31.37 -2.90 10.43
N THR A 339 31.94 -3.72 11.32
CA THR A 339 31.77 -3.65 12.79
C THR A 339 33.11 -3.88 13.49
N GLY A 340 33.23 -3.33 14.72
CA GLY A 340 34.41 -3.53 15.58
C GLY A 340 35.12 -2.25 16.01
N HIS A 341 34.78 -1.09 15.41
CA HIS A 341 35.46 0.20 15.69
C HIS A 341 34.43 1.25 16.21
N GLY A 342 33.36 0.77 16.84
CA GLY A 342 32.32 1.62 17.41
C GLY A 342 31.34 2.19 16.37
N GLU A 343 31.24 1.54 15.23
CA GLU A 343 30.24 1.84 14.20
C GLU A 343 28.83 1.64 14.74
N SER A 344 27.89 2.43 14.24
CA SER A 344 26.47 2.21 14.48
C SER A 344 25.93 1.10 13.57
N SER A 345 25.05 0.24 14.10
CA SER A 345 24.33 -0.73 13.28
C SER A 345 23.49 -0.01 12.22
N LEU A 346 23.28 -0.66 11.07
CA LEU A 346 22.34 -0.17 10.08
C LEU A 346 20.91 -0.32 10.63
N ASP A 347 20.11 0.74 10.52
CA ASP A 347 18.70 0.70 10.94
C ASP A 347 17.91 -0.31 10.11
N SER A 348 16.99 -1.02 10.74
CA SER A 348 16.21 -2.10 10.10
C SER A 348 15.45 -1.65 8.86
N SER A 349 14.98 -0.41 8.80
CA SER A 349 14.28 0.13 7.62
C SER A 349 15.22 0.27 6.40
N PHE A 350 16.48 0.63 6.64
CA PHE A 350 17.50 0.74 5.60
C PHE A 350 18.04 -0.64 5.20
N GLN A 351 18.17 -1.57 6.15
CA GLN A 351 18.50 -2.96 5.85
C GLN A 351 17.41 -3.59 4.96
N SER A 352 16.14 -3.45 5.33
CA SER A 352 15.00 -3.94 4.54
C SER A 352 14.96 -3.33 3.14
N ALA A 353 15.42 -2.08 2.97
CA ALA A 353 15.49 -1.46 1.65
C ALA A 353 16.52 -2.15 0.74
N LEU A 354 17.69 -2.55 1.26
CA LEU A 354 18.67 -3.35 0.50
C LEU A 354 18.13 -4.74 0.19
N GLU A 355 17.49 -5.40 1.15
CA GLU A 355 16.87 -6.72 0.96
C GLU A 355 15.77 -6.70 -0.10
N LYS A 356 14.99 -5.61 -0.19
CA LYS A 356 14.03 -5.38 -1.27
C LYS A 356 14.70 -5.16 -2.64
N MET A 357 15.90 -4.64 -2.65
CA MET A 357 16.75 -4.55 -3.86
C MET A 357 17.49 -5.86 -4.18
N ASN A 358 17.13 -6.97 -3.50
CA ASN A 358 17.77 -8.28 -3.58
C ASN A 358 19.26 -8.28 -3.21
N ILE A 359 19.67 -7.35 -2.37
CA ILE A 359 21.02 -7.26 -1.82
C ILE A 359 20.99 -7.90 -0.43
N ALA A 360 21.79 -8.92 -0.21
CA ALA A 360 21.98 -9.47 1.12
C ALA A 360 22.81 -8.52 1.98
N VAL A 361 22.42 -8.37 3.25
CA VAL A 361 23.17 -7.55 4.21
C VAL A 361 23.76 -8.46 5.26
N GLU A 362 25.09 -8.44 5.40
CA GLU A 362 25.82 -9.23 6.41
C GLU A 362 26.73 -8.32 7.23
N GLU A 363 26.87 -8.59 8.54
CA GLU A 363 27.86 -7.91 9.37
C GLU A 363 29.25 -8.51 9.15
N LEU A 364 30.27 -7.65 9.06
CA LEU A 364 31.65 -8.04 8.87
C LEU A 364 32.57 -7.43 9.95
N THR A 365 33.12 -8.29 10.77
CA THR A 365 34.18 -7.90 11.72
C THR A 365 35.54 -8.20 11.12
N LEU A 366 36.27 -7.17 10.67
CA LEU A 366 37.53 -7.29 9.95
C LEU A 366 38.63 -8.01 10.76
N LEU A 367 38.61 -7.87 12.07
CA LEU A 367 39.57 -8.57 12.95
C LEU A 367 39.51 -10.10 12.82
N GLN A 368 38.40 -10.66 12.35
CA GLN A 368 38.17 -12.10 12.22
C GLN A 368 38.37 -12.61 10.79
N GLN A 369 38.70 -11.73 9.85
CA GLN A 369 38.82 -12.04 8.43
C GLN A 369 40.21 -11.65 7.90
N ASP A 370 40.73 -12.36 6.93
CA ASP A 370 42.00 -12.03 6.27
C ASP A 370 41.86 -10.87 5.27
N ALA A 371 40.67 -10.69 4.69
CA ALA A 371 40.33 -9.64 3.72
C ALA A 371 38.81 -9.37 3.73
N VAL A 372 38.35 -8.30 3.07
CA VAL A 372 36.95 -8.15 2.68
C VAL A 372 36.60 -9.28 1.69
N PRO A 373 35.47 -10.00 1.88
CA PRO A 373 35.11 -11.12 1.00
C PRO A 373 34.98 -10.71 -0.48
N ASP A 374 35.39 -11.61 -1.39
CA ASP A 374 35.35 -11.37 -2.85
C ASP A 374 33.92 -11.21 -3.39
N ASP A 375 32.90 -11.67 -2.67
CA ASP A 375 31.49 -11.53 -3.03
C ASP A 375 30.86 -10.22 -2.52
N ALA A 376 31.67 -9.31 -1.95
CA ALA A 376 31.24 -8.00 -1.52
C ALA A 376 30.96 -7.09 -2.72
N GLU A 377 29.69 -6.76 -2.96
CA GLU A 377 29.27 -5.74 -3.93
C GLU A 377 29.61 -4.33 -3.41
N ALA A 378 29.42 -4.11 -2.10
CA ALA A 378 29.81 -2.89 -1.42
C ALA A 378 30.04 -3.14 0.08
N ILE A 379 30.71 -2.19 0.73
CA ILE A 379 30.83 -2.15 2.20
C ILE A 379 30.15 -0.89 2.75
N ILE A 380 29.62 -0.98 3.98
CA ILE A 380 29.07 0.15 4.73
C ILE A 380 29.93 0.34 5.99
N ILE A 381 30.48 1.53 6.16
CA ILE A 381 31.20 1.96 7.37
C ILE A 381 30.38 3.07 8.02
N ASN A 382 29.60 2.73 9.05
CA ASN A 382 28.60 3.65 9.59
C ASN A 382 29.10 4.37 10.86
N GLY A 383 29.84 5.46 10.66
CA GLY A 383 30.28 6.38 11.70
C GLY A 383 31.18 5.74 12.76
N PRO A 384 32.37 5.29 12.42
CA PRO A 384 33.31 4.73 13.38
C PRO A 384 33.68 5.78 14.42
N THR A 385 33.62 5.41 15.70
CA THR A 385 33.95 6.30 16.86
C THR A 385 35.32 6.00 17.48
N ALA A 386 35.93 4.86 17.08
CA ALA A 386 37.29 4.47 17.45
C ALA A 386 38.12 4.28 16.17
N ASP A 387 39.45 4.36 16.27
CA ASP A 387 40.34 4.18 15.15
C ASP A 387 40.41 2.71 14.71
N PHE A 388 40.64 2.50 13.44
CA PHE A 388 40.93 1.18 12.88
C PHE A 388 42.32 0.71 13.29
N SER A 389 42.51 -0.61 13.35
CA SER A 389 43.87 -1.13 13.39
C SER A 389 44.54 -0.86 12.03
N ALA A 390 45.88 -0.79 12.01
CA ALA A 390 46.63 -0.63 10.76
C ALA A 390 46.35 -1.78 9.77
N ASP A 391 46.06 -2.98 10.29
CA ASP A 391 45.73 -4.17 9.50
C ASP A 391 44.31 -4.04 8.88
N ASP A 392 43.31 -3.61 9.66
CA ASP A 392 41.95 -3.43 9.17
C ASP A 392 41.86 -2.30 8.14
N ALA A 393 42.59 -1.19 8.37
CA ALA A 393 42.71 -0.12 7.38
C ALA A 393 43.35 -0.60 6.09
N ALA A 394 44.37 -1.47 6.15
CA ALA A 394 45.01 -2.07 4.97
C ALA A 394 44.06 -2.99 4.19
N LYS A 395 43.22 -3.77 4.87
CA LYS A 395 42.19 -4.62 4.23
C LYS A 395 41.18 -3.80 3.45
N ILE A 396 40.68 -2.70 4.05
CA ILE A 396 39.74 -1.77 3.39
C ILE A 396 40.43 -1.10 2.19
N SER A 397 41.67 -0.59 2.38
CA SER A 397 42.41 0.04 1.30
C SER A 397 42.66 -0.93 0.12
N THR A 398 42.94 -2.20 0.42
CA THR A 398 43.12 -3.25 -0.60
C THR A 398 41.81 -3.52 -1.35
N TYR A 399 40.69 -3.59 -0.66
CA TYR A 399 39.38 -3.77 -1.26
C TYR A 399 39.02 -2.60 -2.20
N LEU A 400 39.19 -1.36 -1.73
CA LEU A 400 38.93 -0.17 -2.53
C LEU A 400 39.86 -0.06 -3.73
N ALA A 401 41.15 -0.33 -3.56
CA ALA A 401 42.14 -0.35 -4.64
C ALA A 401 41.82 -1.44 -5.70
N GLY A 402 41.07 -2.45 -5.37
CA GLY A 402 40.52 -3.46 -6.28
C GLY A 402 39.25 -3.04 -7.02
N GLY A 403 38.79 -1.78 -6.90
CA GLY A 403 37.55 -1.29 -7.50
C GLY A 403 36.31 -1.47 -6.61
N GLY A 404 36.52 -1.66 -5.31
CA GLY A 404 35.42 -1.83 -4.34
C GLY A 404 34.56 -0.59 -4.19
N LYS A 405 33.28 -0.79 -3.82
CA LYS A 405 32.32 0.29 -3.54
C LYS A 405 32.13 0.44 -2.04
N ALA A 406 31.98 1.68 -1.54
CA ALA A 406 31.76 1.94 -0.13
C ALA A 406 30.77 3.07 0.12
N LEU A 407 29.89 2.86 1.09
CA LEU A 407 29.16 3.93 1.75
C LEU A 407 29.81 4.19 3.11
N ILE A 408 30.29 5.39 3.31
CA ILE A 408 30.98 5.79 4.53
C ILE A 408 30.20 6.94 5.16
N THR A 409 29.93 6.85 6.46
CA THR A 409 29.41 7.99 7.23
C THR A 409 30.40 8.39 8.31
N THR A 410 30.31 9.62 8.79
CA THR A 410 31.24 10.13 9.82
C THR A 410 30.51 10.39 11.13
N ALA A 411 31.22 10.26 12.26
CA ALA A 411 30.69 10.53 13.60
C ALA A 411 31.34 11.80 14.18
N TYR A 412 30.51 12.79 14.50
CA TYR A 412 30.94 14.05 15.12
C TYR A 412 31.46 13.86 16.58
N ASN A 413 31.03 12.78 17.22
CA ASN A 413 31.29 12.45 18.63
C ASN A 413 32.39 11.40 18.80
N LYS A 414 33.42 11.42 17.96
CA LYS A 414 34.57 10.50 18.07
C LYS A 414 35.18 10.57 19.48
N THR A 415 35.52 9.41 20.01
CA THR A 415 36.13 9.28 21.36
C THR A 415 37.63 9.48 21.36
N ALA A 416 38.29 9.34 20.19
CA ALA A 416 39.72 9.50 19.96
C ALA A 416 39.98 9.94 18.51
N ASP A 417 41.23 10.34 18.22
CA ASP A 417 41.70 10.54 16.86
C ASP A 417 41.69 9.22 16.10
N THR A 418 41.42 9.28 14.79
CA THR A 418 41.27 8.12 13.92
C THR A 418 42.29 8.12 12.76
N PRO A 419 43.62 8.17 13.03
CA PRO A 419 44.62 8.36 11.98
C PRO A 419 44.67 7.25 10.95
N ASN A 420 44.39 5.99 11.31
CA ASN A 420 44.36 4.89 10.37
C ASN A 420 43.13 4.97 9.45
N PHE A 421 41.95 5.26 9.99
CA PHE A 421 40.75 5.49 9.22
C PHE A 421 40.87 6.73 8.32
N ASP A 422 41.41 7.84 8.88
CA ASP A 422 41.60 9.08 8.10
C ASP A 422 42.62 8.86 6.97
N SER A 423 43.59 7.94 7.09
CA SER A 423 44.51 7.58 6.03
C SER A 423 43.84 6.85 4.85
N VAL A 424 42.82 6.04 5.13
CA VAL A 424 42.00 5.39 4.10
C VAL A 424 41.24 6.45 3.31
N LEU A 425 40.64 7.44 3.98
CA LEU A 425 39.92 8.54 3.34
C LEU A 425 40.86 9.44 2.53
N ALA A 426 42.03 9.77 3.07
CA ALA A 426 43.02 10.62 2.43
C ALA A 426 43.55 10.03 1.10
N ALA A 427 43.64 8.70 0.97
CA ALA A 427 43.98 8.03 -0.27
C ALA A 427 43.01 8.33 -1.44
N TYR A 428 41.82 8.82 -1.13
CA TYR A 428 40.78 9.20 -2.08
C TYR A 428 40.45 10.71 -2.01
N ASP A 429 41.42 11.53 -1.61
CA ASP A 429 41.32 12.98 -1.48
C ASP A 429 40.21 13.46 -0.51
N ILE A 430 39.73 12.60 0.36
CA ILE A 430 38.68 12.91 1.31
C ILE A 430 39.28 13.37 2.64
N SER A 431 38.91 14.57 3.07
CA SER A 431 39.23 15.08 4.41
C SER A 431 37.97 15.46 5.15
N VAL A 432 37.87 15.06 6.42
CA VAL A 432 36.74 15.36 7.31
C VAL A 432 37.14 16.47 8.27
N THR A 433 36.44 17.59 8.25
CA THR A 433 36.73 18.72 9.15
C THR A 433 36.23 18.40 10.56
N SER A 434 37.11 18.60 11.57
CA SER A 434 36.74 18.43 12.97
C SER A 434 35.68 19.47 13.36
N GLY A 435 34.67 19.04 14.10
CA GLY A 435 33.58 19.86 14.55
C GLY A 435 32.23 19.51 13.92
N MET A 436 31.27 20.39 14.07
CA MET A 436 29.90 20.22 13.60
C MET A 436 29.46 21.43 12.80
N VAL A 437 28.91 21.22 11.63
CA VAL A 437 28.34 22.25 10.78
C VAL A 437 26.99 22.70 11.34
N MET A 438 26.82 24.00 11.43
CA MET A 438 25.56 24.67 11.76
C MET A 438 25.20 25.64 10.65
N ASP A 439 23.93 25.89 10.44
CA ASP A 439 23.45 26.85 9.45
C ASP A 439 22.68 27.99 10.12
N SER A 440 22.92 29.22 9.68
CA SER A 440 22.20 30.40 10.15
C SER A 440 20.96 30.71 9.30
N ASP A 441 20.84 30.12 8.11
CA ASP A 441 19.70 30.27 7.24
C ASP A 441 18.56 29.33 7.70
N ASN A 442 17.46 29.92 8.15
CA ASN A 442 16.31 29.19 8.68
C ASN A 442 15.57 28.33 7.63
N THR A 443 15.92 28.44 6.37
CA THR A 443 15.41 27.55 5.30
C THR A 443 16.25 26.29 5.12
N HIS A 444 17.45 26.25 5.74
CA HIS A 444 18.42 25.17 5.63
C HIS A 444 18.59 24.35 6.92
N TYR A 445 17.72 24.53 7.89
CA TYR A 445 17.69 23.66 9.07
C TYR A 445 16.27 23.44 9.61
N TYR A 446 16.08 22.35 10.37
CA TYR A 446 14.82 22.00 11.04
C TYR A 446 14.97 22.22 12.55
N GLN A 447 14.20 23.11 13.14
CA GLN A 447 14.15 23.46 14.57
C GLN A 447 15.46 24.03 15.17
N TYR A 448 16.60 23.39 14.89
CA TYR A 448 17.91 23.79 15.44
C TYR A 448 18.96 23.90 14.33
N PRO A 449 19.92 24.86 14.42
CA PRO A 449 20.96 25.08 13.41
C PRO A 449 21.82 23.88 13.03
N PHE A 450 21.90 22.85 13.88
CA PHE A 450 22.64 21.60 13.67
C PHE A 450 21.78 20.45 13.09
N TYR A 451 20.49 20.69 12.83
CA TYR A 451 19.59 19.80 12.13
C TYR A 451 19.43 20.28 10.69
N LEU A 452 20.41 19.96 9.87
CA LEU A 452 20.53 20.55 8.54
C LEU A 452 19.52 19.98 7.54
N LEU A 453 19.08 20.87 6.64
CA LEU A 453 18.33 20.56 5.42
C LEU A 453 19.17 21.08 4.24
N PRO A 454 20.20 20.36 3.81
CA PRO A 454 21.14 20.81 2.80
C PRO A 454 20.52 20.94 1.41
N ASP A 455 21.18 21.72 0.54
CA ASP A 455 20.93 21.70 -0.89
C ASP A 455 21.30 20.36 -1.49
N VAL A 456 20.39 19.73 -2.23
CA VAL A 456 20.63 18.49 -2.96
C VAL A 456 21.15 18.82 -4.35
N LYS A 457 22.35 18.33 -4.68
CA LYS A 457 22.95 18.48 -6.01
C LYS A 457 22.51 17.35 -6.93
N SER A 458 22.40 17.62 -8.22
CA SER A 458 21.98 16.62 -9.20
C SER A 458 23.11 15.63 -9.49
N ALA A 459 22.92 14.38 -9.08
CA ALA A 459 23.83 13.26 -9.30
C ALA A 459 23.02 11.95 -9.41
N THR A 460 23.67 10.86 -9.81
CA THR A 460 23.02 9.52 -9.86
C THR A 460 22.48 9.13 -8.48
N GLN A 461 23.27 9.32 -7.43
CA GLN A 461 22.95 8.97 -6.05
C GLN A 461 21.77 9.76 -5.48
N THR A 462 21.55 10.99 -5.98
CA THR A 462 20.48 11.87 -5.52
C THR A 462 19.25 11.86 -6.44
N SER A 463 19.26 11.09 -7.52
CA SER A 463 18.22 11.09 -8.56
C SER A 463 16.82 10.71 -8.06
N LYS A 464 16.73 10.01 -6.92
CA LYS A 464 15.46 9.62 -6.27
C LYS A 464 15.01 10.59 -5.17
N VAL A 465 15.80 11.64 -4.89
CA VAL A 465 15.49 12.62 -3.84
C VAL A 465 14.68 13.77 -4.44
N ASP A 466 13.45 13.94 -3.98
CA ASP A 466 12.53 14.95 -4.53
C ASP A 466 12.68 16.33 -3.90
N LYS A 467 13.06 16.42 -2.60
CA LYS A 467 13.04 17.67 -1.85
C LYS A 467 14.25 17.83 -0.93
N TYR A 468 14.07 17.50 0.34
CA TYR A 468 15.03 17.75 1.41
C TYR A 468 15.57 16.45 1.94
N VAL A 469 16.87 16.41 2.22
CA VAL A 469 17.50 15.38 3.06
C VAL A 469 17.68 15.98 4.46
N PHE A 470 17.39 15.22 5.50
CA PHE A 470 17.64 15.63 6.87
C PHE A 470 18.99 15.09 7.36
N LEU A 471 19.90 15.99 7.67
CA LEU A 471 21.27 15.65 8.03
C LEU A 471 21.60 16.19 9.44
N PRO A 472 21.33 15.42 10.51
CA PRO A 472 21.60 15.85 11.88
C PRO A 472 23.09 15.73 12.22
N TYR A 473 23.63 16.71 12.93
CA TYR A 473 24.99 16.74 13.48
C TYR A 473 26.09 16.49 12.44
N ALA A 474 25.99 17.14 11.29
CA ALA A 474 26.87 16.90 10.16
C ALA A 474 28.27 17.50 10.35
N GLN A 475 29.26 16.83 9.81
CA GLN A 475 30.63 17.29 9.63
C GLN A 475 30.84 17.78 8.19
N ALA A 476 31.73 18.75 8.00
CA ALA A 476 32.10 19.21 6.68
C ALA A 476 33.14 18.27 6.05
N LEU A 477 32.99 18.06 4.77
CA LEU A 477 33.90 17.30 3.90
C LEU A 477 34.66 18.24 2.98
N SER A 478 35.89 17.92 2.66
CA SER A 478 36.70 18.67 1.71
C SER A 478 37.53 17.75 0.82
N ASN A 479 37.65 18.13 -0.45
CA ASN A 479 38.55 17.52 -1.40
C ASN A 479 39.95 18.12 -1.21
N THR A 480 40.97 17.27 -0.93
CA THR A 480 42.37 17.73 -0.79
C THR A 480 43.00 18.05 -2.14
N GLY A 481 42.52 17.44 -3.22
CA GLY A 481 43.00 17.68 -4.58
C GLY A 481 44.43 17.19 -4.84
N GLU A 482 44.85 16.16 -4.12
CA GLU A 482 46.19 15.59 -4.30
C GLU A 482 46.29 14.67 -5.53
N HIS A 483 45.17 14.06 -5.97
CA HIS A 483 45.07 13.11 -7.08
C HIS A 483 44.01 13.54 -8.13
N PRO A 484 44.06 14.76 -8.67
CA PRO A 484 42.99 15.30 -9.54
C PRO A 484 42.87 14.60 -10.88
N ASP A 485 43.91 13.87 -11.32
CA ASP A 485 43.94 13.19 -12.62
C ASP A 485 43.19 11.86 -12.62
N THR A 486 43.04 11.22 -11.47
CA THR A 486 42.42 9.88 -11.33
C THR A 486 41.11 9.90 -10.57
N LEU A 487 40.97 10.82 -9.61
CA LEU A 487 39.78 10.92 -8.74
C LEU A 487 38.81 11.98 -9.23
N GLU A 488 37.58 11.58 -9.44
CA GLU A 488 36.44 12.48 -9.73
C GLU A 488 35.62 12.70 -8.47
N TRP A 489 35.51 13.98 -8.04
CA TRP A 489 34.74 14.41 -6.89
C TRP A 489 33.41 15.01 -7.32
N THR A 490 32.29 14.52 -6.80
CA THR A 490 30.95 15.03 -7.03
C THR A 490 30.28 15.40 -5.72
N ASP A 491 29.93 16.67 -5.53
CA ASP A 491 29.14 17.11 -4.39
C ASP A 491 27.71 16.56 -4.50
N LEU A 492 27.21 15.93 -3.43
CA LEU A 492 25.84 15.43 -3.33
C LEU A 492 24.96 16.35 -2.49
N LEU A 493 25.46 16.79 -1.32
CA LEU A 493 24.78 17.65 -0.39
C LEU A 493 25.68 18.79 0.04
N THR A 494 25.17 20.04 0.02
CA THR A 494 25.93 21.21 0.46
C THR A 494 25.09 22.07 1.41
N SER A 495 25.76 22.73 2.37
CA SER A 495 25.12 23.72 3.24
C SER A 495 24.82 25.02 2.48
N SER A 496 24.13 25.97 3.13
CA SER A 496 24.05 27.34 2.64
C SER A 496 25.38 28.10 2.77
N ASP A 497 25.49 29.24 2.12
CA ASP A 497 26.62 30.18 2.29
C ASP A 497 26.71 30.77 3.70
N SER A 498 25.64 30.68 4.48
CA SER A 498 25.53 31.21 5.84
C SER A 498 25.92 30.21 6.93
N ALA A 499 26.40 29.03 6.53
CA ALA A 499 26.81 27.97 7.46
C ALA A 499 28.15 28.32 8.15
N TYR A 500 28.40 27.65 9.26
CA TYR A 500 29.62 27.80 10.07
C TYR A 500 29.90 26.50 10.84
N ILE A 501 31.17 26.33 11.27
CA ILE A 501 31.63 25.12 11.99
C ILE A 501 31.92 25.48 13.45
N LYS A 502 31.31 24.72 14.36
CA LYS A 502 31.67 24.68 15.78
C LYS A 502 32.63 23.53 16.04
N THR A 503 33.87 23.85 16.41
CA THR A 503 34.92 22.86 16.60
C THR A 503 34.91 22.20 18.00
N ASP A 504 34.52 22.93 19.04
CA ASP A 504 34.39 22.39 20.42
C ASP A 504 32.98 21.83 20.66
N VAL A 505 32.66 20.70 20.05
CA VAL A 505 31.33 20.08 20.13
C VAL A 505 30.95 19.66 21.55
N ALA A 506 31.94 19.27 22.38
CA ALA A 506 31.71 18.79 23.75
C ALA A 506 31.28 19.93 24.71
N ASN A 507 31.63 21.19 24.40
CA ASN A 507 31.41 22.33 25.29
C ASN A 507 30.58 23.44 24.59
N ILE A 508 29.75 23.12 23.61
CA ILE A 508 28.91 24.10 22.95
C ILE A 508 28.02 24.82 23.98
N ARG A 509 28.28 26.13 24.17
CA ARG A 509 27.48 27.00 25.06
C ARG A 509 26.43 27.81 24.31
N SER A 510 26.65 28.04 23.03
CA SER A 510 25.75 28.78 22.15
C SER A 510 25.78 28.19 20.75
N VAL A 511 24.61 28.12 20.16
CA VAL A 511 24.43 27.77 18.72
C VAL A 511 24.56 28.98 17.80
N GLU A 512 24.84 30.17 18.35
CA GLU A 512 25.05 31.37 17.54
C GLU A 512 26.45 31.38 16.93
N LYS A 513 26.57 31.91 15.73
CA LYS A 513 27.85 32.09 15.03
C LYS A 513 28.74 33.07 15.76
N GLU A 514 29.96 32.70 15.98
CA GLU A 514 31.01 33.51 16.59
C GLU A 514 32.02 33.98 15.53
N ALA A 515 32.78 35.05 15.83
CA ALA A 515 33.73 35.61 14.87
C ALA A 515 34.91 34.67 14.53
N THR A 516 35.16 33.70 15.39
CA THR A 516 36.21 32.67 15.25
C THR A 516 35.74 31.45 14.44
N ASP A 517 34.45 31.31 14.20
CA ASP A 517 33.91 30.14 13.49
C ASP A 517 34.26 30.23 12.00
N GLN A 518 34.75 29.14 11.45
CA GLN A 518 34.93 29.01 10.02
C GLN A 518 33.55 29.06 9.35
N SER A 519 33.41 29.89 8.32
CA SER A 519 32.11 30.16 7.69
C SER A 519 32.18 30.08 6.18
N GLY A 520 31.08 29.67 5.57
CA GLY A 520 30.89 29.57 4.13
C GLY A 520 30.04 28.36 3.77
N GLN A 521 29.93 28.05 2.51
CA GLN A 521 29.31 26.83 2.02
C GLN A 521 30.25 25.64 2.27
N PHE A 522 29.69 24.55 2.76
CA PHE A 522 30.42 23.30 3.04
C PHE A 522 29.79 22.13 2.29
N THR A 523 30.62 21.22 1.76
CA THR A 523 30.16 19.93 1.30
C THR A 523 29.86 19.05 2.49
N LEU A 524 28.68 18.42 2.51
CA LEU A 524 28.19 17.58 3.61
C LEU A 524 28.04 16.11 3.19
N ALA A 525 27.93 15.86 1.89
CA ALA A 525 28.02 14.53 1.28
C ALA A 525 28.65 14.66 -0.11
N ALA A 526 29.48 13.70 -0.45
CA ALA A 526 30.14 13.63 -1.75
C ALA A 526 30.23 12.19 -2.23
N ASN A 527 30.34 12.03 -3.54
CA ASN A 527 30.76 10.79 -4.18
C ASN A 527 32.16 10.99 -4.79
N VAL A 528 33.03 10.03 -4.59
CA VAL A 528 34.40 10.00 -5.13
C VAL A 528 34.55 8.73 -5.95
N THR A 529 34.83 8.88 -7.23
CA THR A 529 35.08 7.76 -8.17
C THR A 529 36.51 7.77 -8.60
N ASP A 530 37.19 6.64 -8.51
CA ASP A 530 38.54 6.45 -9.07
C ASP A 530 38.43 5.86 -10.49
N ASN A 531 38.73 6.65 -11.48
CA ASN A 531 38.67 6.28 -12.89
C ASN A 531 39.70 5.24 -13.31
N GLU A 532 40.75 4.98 -12.50
CA GLU A 532 41.77 4.00 -12.76
C GLU A 532 41.41 2.62 -12.20
N THR A 533 40.92 2.56 -10.97
CA THR A 533 40.59 1.30 -10.29
C THR A 533 39.12 0.94 -10.39
N GLY A 534 38.23 1.93 -10.59
CA GLY A 534 36.79 1.77 -10.57
C GLY A 534 36.21 1.82 -9.15
N ALA A 535 36.99 2.22 -8.14
CA ALA A 535 36.47 2.42 -6.78
C ALA A 535 35.41 3.52 -6.75
N ASP A 536 34.35 3.29 -6.01
CA ASP A 536 33.20 4.22 -5.88
C ASP A 536 32.86 4.40 -4.41
N ILE A 537 33.14 5.59 -3.88
CA ILE A 537 33.01 5.90 -2.47
C ILE A 537 31.99 7.02 -2.31
N THR A 538 30.85 6.71 -1.72
CA THR A 538 29.92 7.75 -1.23
C THR A 538 30.21 8.01 0.24
N ILE A 539 30.53 9.26 0.58
CA ILE A 539 30.73 9.70 1.96
C ILE A 539 29.68 10.72 2.39
N VAL A 540 29.14 10.53 3.59
CA VAL A 540 28.15 11.44 4.21
C VAL A 540 28.62 11.88 5.59
N GLY A 541 28.63 13.17 5.84
CA GLY A 541 29.14 13.80 7.05
C GLY A 541 28.34 13.55 8.34
N SER A 542 27.43 12.58 8.37
CA SER A 542 26.62 12.24 9.55
C SER A 542 26.30 10.75 9.59
N SER A 543 26.58 10.10 10.72
CA SER A 543 26.20 8.69 10.96
C SER A 543 24.71 8.52 11.30
N LEU A 544 23.99 9.60 11.57
CA LEU A 544 22.57 9.55 11.93
C LEU A 544 21.63 9.77 10.73
N VAL A 545 22.18 10.02 9.54
CA VAL A 545 21.39 10.27 8.32
C VAL A 545 20.53 9.07 7.95
N PHE A 546 21.05 7.84 8.12
CA PHE A 546 20.37 6.60 7.75
C PHE A 546 19.74 5.92 8.97
N THR A 547 18.93 6.70 9.70
CA THR A 547 18.11 6.21 10.81
C THR A 547 16.62 6.49 10.50
N LYS A 548 15.75 5.64 11.02
CA LYS A 548 14.29 5.80 10.88
C LYS A 548 13.80 7.16 11.40
N ASP A 549 14.38 7.63 12.49
CA ASP A 549 14.01 8.91 13.10
C ASP A 549 14.36 10.08 12.16
N ALA A 550 15.56 10.07 11.57
CA ALA A 550 15.97 11.10 10.62
C ALA A 550 15.12 11.08 9.36
N ASP A 551 14.84 9.90 8.82
CA ASP A 551 14.04 9.71 7.61
C ASP A 551 12.59 10.19 7.80
N SER A 552 12.02 9.97 8.98
CA SER A 552 10.65 10.40 9.32
C SER A 552 10.46 11.92 9.26
N VAL A 553 11.50 12.71 9.52
CA VAL A 553 11.48 14.19 9.46
C VAL A 553 11.21 14.68 8.04
N VAL A 554 11.73 13.97 7.05
CA VAL A 554 11.67 14.33 5.62
C VAL A 554 10.81 13.34 4.79
N ALA A 555 9.96 12.58 5.46
CA ALA A 555 8.99 11.69 4.83
C ALA A 555 9.60 10.72 3.79
N GLY A 556 10.67 10.00 4.17
CA GLY A 556 11.28 8.97 3.32
C GLY A 556 12.42 9.44 2.40
N GLN A 557 12.82 10.72 2.45
CA GLN A 557 13.82 11.24 1.51
C GLN A 557 15.26 10.82 1.83
N ASN A 558 15.58 10.52 3.11
CA ASN A 558 16.86 9.92 3.46
C ASN A 558 16.95 8.47 2.94
N LEU A 559 15.86 7.73 3.01
CA LEU A 559 15.76 6.40 2.41
C LEU A 559 15.87 6.45 0.89
N ALA A 560 15.31 7.48 0.23
CA ALA A 560 15.46 7.71 -1.20
C ALA A 560 16.93 7.98 -1.59
N LEU A 561 17.66 8.78 -0.81
CA LEU A 561 19.10 8.97 -0.97
C LEU A 561 19.86 7.65 -0.83
N PHE A 562 19.57 6.88 0.22
CA PHE A 562 20.21 5.59 0.46
C PHE A 562 20.00 4.62 -0.72
N LYS A 563 18.76 4.47 -1.19
CA LYS A 563 18.46 3.68 -2.39
C LYS A 563 19.16 4.20 -3.65
N GLY A 564 19.31 5.51 -3.77
CA GLY A 564 20.04 6.15 -4.87
C GLY A 564 21.52 5.81 -4.88
N ILE A 565 22.16 5.74 -3.70
CA ILE A 565 23.59 5.35 -3.55
C ILE A 565 23.81 3.93 -4.04
N PHE A 566 22.91 3.00 -3.75
CA PHE A 566 23.03 1.60 -4.17
C PHE A 566 22.42 1.30 -5.55
N SER A 567 21.82 2.30 -6.22
CA SER A 567 21.17 2.10 -7.53
C SER A 567 22.13 1.74 -8.68
N GLY A 568 23.42 2.03 -8.55
CA GLY A 568 24.48 1.69 -9.50
C GLY A 568 25.20 0.36 -9.23
N THR A 569 24.69 -0.47 -8.30
CA THR A 569 25.24 -1.80 -8.05
C THR A 569 24.75 -2.79 -9.12
N SER A 570 25.51 -3.86 -9.38
CA SER A 570 25.15 -4.89 -10.36
C SER A 570 23.81 -5.57 -10.05
N ALA A 571 23.40 -5.54 -8.78
CA ALA A 571 22.10 -6.00 -8.32
C ALA A 571 20.97 -5.06 -8.72
N ALA A 572 21.19 -3.78 -8.65
CA ALA A 572 20.15 -2.78 -8.92
C ALA A 572 19.76 -2.72 -10.40
N GLU A 573 20.65 -3.11 -11.33
CA GLU A 573 20.29 -3.24 -12.75
C GLU A 573 19.31 -4.39 -13.00
N SER A 574 19.26 -5.38 -12.12
CA SER A 574 18.34 -6.52 -12.16
C SER A 574 17.24 -6.49 -11.08
N ALA A 575 17.37 -5.65 -10.07
CA ALA A 575 16.43 -5.56 -8.96
C ALA A 575 15.36 -4.51 -9.21
N VAL A 576 14.12 -4.95 -9.16
CA VAL A 576 12.96 -4.06 -9.23
C VAL A 576 12.64 -3.60 -7.81
N SER A 577 13.00 -2.36 -7.47
CA SER A 577 12.61 -1.75 -6.19
C SER A 577 11.31 -0.96 -6.38
N ILE A 578 10.23 -1.47 -5.80
CA ILE A 578 8.92 -0.83 -5.81
C ILE A 578 8.64 -0.24 -4.44
N ASP A 579 8.27 1.02 -4.41
CA ASP A 579 7.95 1.70 -3.18
C ASP A 579 6.55 1.31 -2.68
N ALA A 580 6.39 1.27 -1.35
CA ALA A 580 5.12 0.99 -0.71
C ALA A 580 4.07 2.05 -1.09
N LYS A 581 2.86 1.60 -1.40
CA LYS A 581 1.73 2.46 -1.79
C LYS A 581 1.12 3.08 -0.54
N GLN A 582 1.37 4.36 -0.34
CA GLN A 582 0.93 5.10 0.85
C GLN A 582 -0.59 5.23 0.90
N TYR A 583 -1.19 4.93 2.04
CA TYR A 583 -2.60 5.25 2.26
C TYR A 583 -2.76 6.75 2.48
N THR A 584 -3.40 7.45 1.55
CA THR A 584 -3.69 8.87 1.74
C THR A 584 -4.88 9.04 2.66
N TYR A 585 -4.61 9.23 3.93
CA TYR A 585 -5.64 9.73 4.83
C TYR A 585 -5.77 11.22 4.59
N SER A 586 -6.86 11.64 3.92
CA SER A 586 -7.15 13.07 3.75
C SER A 586 -7.52 13.66 5.10
N ASN A 587 -6.62 14.43 5.70
CA ASN A 587 -6.92 15.19 6.89
C ASN A 587 -7.85 16.35 6.52
N LEU A 588 -9.11 16.27 6.95
CA LEU A 588 -10.05 17.37 6.80
C LEU A 588 -9.74 18.45 7.84
N SER A 589 -9.25 19.60 7.38
CA SER A 589 -9.06 20.76 8.25
C SER A 589 -10.36 21.56 8.32
N VAL A 590 -11.27 21.16 9.21
CA VAL A 590 -12.52 21.88 9.44
C VAL A 590 -12.39 22.77 10.67
N ASN A 591 -12.59 24.10 10.49
CA ASN A 591 -12.65 25.00 11.62
C ASN A 591 -13.81 24.59 12.55
N GLN A 592 -13.56 24.54 13.87
CA GLN A 592 -14.51 24.09 14.88
C GLN A 592 -15.86 24.82 14.78
N SER A 593 -15.87 26.11 14.46
CA SER A 593 -17.09 26.89 14.29
C SER A 593 -17.93 26.41 13.10
N VAL A 594 -17.27 26.02 12.00
CA VAL A 594 -17.93 25.47 10.80
C VAL A 594 -18.46 24.08 11.07
N ALA A 595 -17.71 23.26 11.81
CA ALA A 595 -18.16 21.91 12.22
C ALA A 595 -19.45 21.99 13.04
N ILE A 596 -19.48 22.81 14.10
CA ILE A 596 -20.66 22.99 14.97
C ILE A 596 -21.85 23.55 14.16
N MET A 597 -21.62 24.52 13.26
CA MET A 597 -22.69 25.09 12.44
C MET A 597 -23.27 24.05 11.48
N SER A 598 -22.42 23.23 10.86
CA SER A 598 -22.82 22.18 9.93
C SER A 598 -23.58 21.07 10.66
N GLU A 599 -23.11 20.66 11.83
CA GLU A 599 -23.78 19.69 12.69
C GLU A 599 -25.17 20.19 13.10
N THR A 600 -25.27 21.43 13.61
CA THR A 600 -26.55 22.04 13.99
C THR A 600 -27.51 22.10 12.80
N LEU A 601 -27.03 22.49 11.63
CA LEU A 601 -27.86 22.58 10.42
C LEU A 601 -28.38 21.21 9.97
N LEU A 602 -27.50 20.21 9.89
CA LEU A 602 -27.83 18.89 9.33
C LEU A 602 -28.58 18.00 10.32
N VAL A 603 -28.20 18.04 11.61
CA VAL A 603 -28.75 17.13 12.63
C VAL A 603 -30.01 17.71 13.30
N MET A 604 -30.10 19.04 13.44
CA MET A 604 -31.24 19.67 14.10
C MET A 604 -32.18 20.39 13.13
N VAL A 605 -31.65 21.36 12.36
CA VAL A 605 -32.53 22.28 11.60
C VAL A 605 -33.21 21.55 10.45
N LEU A 606 -32.49 20.74 9.67
CA LEU A 606 -33.06 20.03 8.52
C LEU A 606 -34.14 19.00 8.91
N PRO A 607 -33.93 18.10 9.89
CA PRO A 607 -34.95 17.16 10.31
C PRO A 607 -36.20 17.85 10.91
N ILE A 608 -36.00 18.91 11.71
CA ILE A 608 -37.11 19.69 12.26
C ILE A 608 -37.94 20.35 11.14
N ALA A 609 -37.26 20.94 10.15
CA ALA A 609 -37.96 21.55 9.01
C ALA A 609 -38.77 20.53 8.21
N LEU A 610 -38.22 19.31 8.00
CA LEU A 610 -38.93 18.21 7.32
C LEU A 610 -40.14 17.71 8.12
N ILE A 611 -40.01 17.60 9.46
CA ILE A 611 -41.14 17.23 10.34
C ILE A 611 -42.24 18.30 10.26
N ILE A 612 -41.86 19.58 10.34
CA ILE A 612 -42.85 20.69 10.25
C ILE A 612 -43.54 20.66 8.88
N ALA A 613 -42.78 20.49 7.79
CA ALA A 613 -43.35 20.38 6.45
C ALA A 613 -44.33 19.19 6.35
N GLY A 614 -43.94 18.03 6.90
CA GLY A 614 -44.78 16.84 6.95
C GLY A 614 -46.09 17.08 7.71
N ILE A 615 -46.02 17.73 8.88
CA ILE A 615 -47.20 18.11 9.69
C ILE A 615 -48.11 19.08 8.91
N VAL A 616 -47.53 20.08 8.26
CA VAL A 616 -48.30 21.07 7.46
C VAL A 616 -49.02 20.39 6.30
N ILE A 617 -48.33 19.49 5.57
CA ILE A 617 -48.92 18.73 4.45
C ILE A 617 -50.03 17.81 4.98
N TRP A 618 -49.81 17.10 6.09
CA TRP A 618 -50.79 16.24 6.72
C TRP A 618 -52.04 17.03 7.16
N TYR A 619 -51.86 18.18 7.80
CA TYR A 619 -52.94 19.07 8.25
C TYR A 619 -53.75 19.61 7.06
N ARG A 620 -53.08 20.02 5.96
CA ARG A 620 -53.76 20.46 4.74
C ARG A 620 -54.59 19.34 4.10
N ARG A 621 -54.04 18.11 4.01
CA ARG A 621 -54.78 16.96 3.48
C ARG A 621 -55.98 16.53 4.32
N ARG A 622 -55.94 16.78 5.64
CA ARG A 622 -57.06 16.45 6.54
C ARG A 622 -58.20 17.47 6.46
N ARG A 623 -57.93 18.67 5.98
CA ARG A 623 -58.91 19.73 5.78
C ARG A 623 -59.49 19.82 4.36
N ALA A 624 -58.84 19.22 3.38
CA ALA A 624 -59.36 18.98 2.04
C ALA A 624 -60.11 17.63 1.99
#